data_a5078eb7f2292661317268522b978f7e
#
_entry.id   a5078eb7f2292661317268522b978f7e
#
_cell.length_a   1.000
_cell.length_b   1.000
_cell.length_c   1.000
_cell.angle_alpha   90.00
_cell.angle_beta   90.00
_cell.angle_gamma   90.00
#
_symmetry.space_group_name_H-M   'P 1'
#
loop_
_entity.id
_entity.type
_entity.pdbx_description
1 polymer ?
#
loop_
_entity_poly.entity_id
_entity_poly.type
_entity_poly.pdbx_seq_one_letter_code
_entity_poly.pdbx_strand_id
1 'polypeptide(L)'
;MAAVIAAMKSAGIKDRDLQTAGIQINPRYNYTNKPDGSQEAELVAYQVTNTLSVRIRDIDKTGDILDKAVSLGVNQGGGIAFSNEDPSAAVTEARKKAVADAMAKARTLAEAAGVSIGRVLEITDQNIAPPPMPINAKAFDAAGASVPVQAGENAYAVQVTVTFELK
;
A
#
# COMPACT_ATOMS: atom_id res chain seq x y z
N MET A 1 16.38 2.77 17.79
CA MET A 1 15.71 1.62 17.16
C MET A 1 15.34 0.52 18.15
N ALA A 2 16.24 -0.01 18.97
CA ALA A 2 15.90 -1.09 19.92
C ALA A 2 14.72 -0.74 20.86
N ALA A 3 14.69 0.46 21.44
CA ALA A 3 13.59 0.95 22.27
C ALA A 3 12.27 1.04 21.49
N VAL A 4 12.31 1.43 20.21
CA VAL A 4 11.12 1.47 19.34
C VAL A 4 10.58 0.06 19.12
N ILE A 5 11.45 -0.90 18.75
CA ILE A 5 11.07 -2.29 18.55
C ILE A 5 10.44 -2.88 19.83
N ALA A 6 11.06 -2.65 21.01
CA ALA A 6 10.53 -3.11 22.28
C ALA A 6 9.15 -2.52 22.58
N ALA A 7 8.95 -1.22 22.31
CA ALA A 7 7.66 -0.57 22.49
C ALA A 7 6.58 -1.11 21.53
N MET A 8 6.94 -1.37 20.25
CA MET A 8 6.01 -1.99 19.30
C MET A 8 5.56 -3.37 19.78
N LYS A 9 6.49 -4.20 20.27
CA LYS A 9 6.17 -5.52 20.85
C LYS A 9 5.26 -5.38 22.08
N SER A 10 5.54 -4.43 22.96
CA SER A 10 4.70 -4.15 24.13
C SER A 10 3.29 -3.65 23.75
N ALA A 11 3.14 -2.99 22.62
CA ALA A 11 1.85 -2.58 22.04
C ALA A 11 1.10 -3.74 21.35
N GLY A 12 1.66 -4.96 21.34
CA GLY A 12 1.04 -6.16 20.78
C GLY A 12 1.41 -6.46 19.32
N ILE A 13 2.37 -5.74 18.75
CA ILE A 13 2.87 -6.05 17.41
C ILE A 13 3.74 -7.32 17.48
N LYS A 14 3.43 -8.30 16.65
CA LYS A 14 4.16 -9.58 16.60
C LYS A 14 5.50 -9.42 15.87
N ASP A 15 6.48 -10.26 16.22
CA ASP A 15 7.80 -10.24 15.59
C ASP A 15 7.76 -10.36 14.06
N ARG A 16 6.85 -11.16 13.52
CA ARG A 16 6.63 -11.33 12.09
C ARG A 16 6.11 -10.07 11.38
N ASP A 17 5.56 -9.12 12.14
CA ASP A 17 4.99 -7.88 11.65
C ASP A 17 5.97 -6.68 11.81
N LEU A 18 7.21 -6.97 12.25
CA LEU A 18 8.31 -6.01 12.41
C LEU A 18 9.47 -6.42 11.50
N GLN A 19 9.87 -5.53 10.61
CA GLN A 19 10.99 -5.78 9.69
C GLN A 19 11.88 -4.56 9.55
N THR A 20 13.19 -4.71 9.74
CA THR A 20 14.16 -3.67 9.36
C THR A 20 14.17 -3.57 7.84
N ALA A 21 13.77 -2.42 7.31
CA ALA A 21 13.64 -2.19 5.87
C ALA A 21 14.91 -1.61 5.24
N GLY A 22 15.80 -1.02 6.04
CA GLY A 22 17.06 -0.50 5.54
C GLY A 22 17.88 0.19 6.62
N ILE A 23 19.20 0.11 6.47
CA ILE A 23 20.18 0.87 7.23
C ILE A 23 21.10 1.55 6.21
N GLN A 24 21.18 2.87 6.29
CA GLN A 24 22.05 3.67 5.42
C GLN A 24 22.98 4.50 6.29
N ILE A 25 24.25 4.57 5.89
CA ILE A 25 25.27 5.37 6.54
C ILE A 25 25.89 6.25 5.47
N ASN A 26 25.65 7.55 5.56
CA ASN A 26 26.15 8.53 4.60
C ASN A 26 27.15 9.46 5.28
N PRO A 27 28.39 9.57 4.78
CA PRO A 27 29.33 10.55 5.27
C PRO A 27 28.87 11.97 4.89
N ARG A 28 29.05 12.91 5.80
CA ARG A 28 28.84 14.34 5.55
C ARG A 28 30.18 15.03 5.53
N TYR A 29 30.46 15.75 4.43
CA TYR A 29 31.65 16.53 4.25
C TYR A 29 31.34 18.01 4.32
N ASN A 30 32.23 18.77 4.95
CA ASN A 30 32.27 20.21 4.81
C ASN A 30 33.29 20.55 3.73
N TYR A 31 32.92 21.46 2.82
CA TYR A 31 33.80 21.88 1.71
C TYR A 31 34.26 23.31 1.97
N THR A 32 35.56 23.49 2.14
CA THR A 32 36.18 24.79 2.32
C THR A 32 36.93 25.17 1.06
N ASN A 33 36.65 26.36 0.52
CA ASN A 33 37.38 26.89 -0.63
C ASN A 33 38.72 27.48 -0.15
N LYS A 34 39.82 27.02 -0.71
CA LYS A 34 41.15 27.59 -0.44
C LYS A 34 41.44 28.80 -1.31
N PRO A 35 42.34 29.70 -0.92
CA PRO A 35 42.74 30.87 -1.71
C PRO A 35 43.31 30.54 -3.09
N ASP A 36 43.82 29.31 -3.29
CA ASP A 36 44.34 28.79 -4.55
C ASP A 36 43.26 28.28 -5.52
N GLY A 37 41.98 28.37 -5.14
CA GLY A 37 40.84 27.90 -5.93
C GLY A 37 40.54 26.42 -5.78
N SER A 38 41.29 25.68 -4.98
CA SER A 38 41.00 24.27 -4.66
C SER A 38 39.96 24.14 -3.56
N GLN A 39 39.23 23.00 -3.55
CA GLN A 39 38.34 22.66 -2.47
C GLN A 39 38.90 21.57 -1.60
N GLU A 40 38.90 21.79 -0.28
CA GLU A 40 39.21 20.79 0.71
C GLU A 40 37.91 20.21 1.29
N ALA A 41 37.81 18.89 1.25
CA ALA A 41 36.67 18.16 1.80
C ALA A 41 37.05 17.56 3.17
N GLU A 42 36.43 18.03 4.23
CA GLU A 42 36.62 17.51 5.58
C GLU A 42 35.40 16.67 6.00
N LEU A 43 35.65 15.43 6.42
CA LEU A 43 34.61 14.56 6.96
C LEU A 43 34.22 15.07 8.35
N VAL A 44 32.98 15.62 8.49
CA VAL A 44 32.52 16.23 9.73
C VAL A 44 31.54 15.35 10.51
N ALA A 45 30.83 14.41 9.86
CA ALA A 45 29.84 13.56 10.52
C ALA A 45 29.47 12.36 9.64
N TYR A 46 28.76 11.42 10.25
CA TYR A 46 28.00 10.39 9.55
C TYR A 46 26.51 10.58 9.81
N GLN A 47 25.72 10.56 8.77
CA GLN A 47 24.26 10.50 8.88
C GLN A 47 23.83 9.05 8.78
N VAL A 48 23.18 8.53 9.83
CA VAL A 48 22.67 7.16 9.86
C VAL A 48 21.16 7.19 9.79
N THR A 49 20.61 6.49 8.79
CA THR A 49 19.18 6.24 8.65
C THR A 49 18.91 4.77 8.89
N ASN A 50 17.97 4.48 9.79
CA ASN A 50 17.54 3.12 10.08
C ASN A 50 16.00 3.06 10.00
N THR A 51 15.48 2.29 9.05
CA THR A 51 14.06 2.21 8.75
C THR A 51 13.47 0.91 9.27
N LEU A 52 12.36 1.00 9.98
CA LEU A 52 11.57 -0.13 10.45
C LEU A 52 10.21 -0.13 9.72
N SER A 53 9.89 -1.23 9.07
CA SER A 53 8.55 -1.50 8.56
C SER A 53 7.74 -2.19 9.64
N VAL A 54 6.55 -1.66 9.91
CA VAL A 54 5.65 -2.17 10.96
C VAL A 54 4.30 -2.46 10.34
N ARG A 55 3.81 -3.69 10.48
CA ARG A 55 2.44 -4.05 10.08
C ARG A 55 1.53 -4.00 11.31
N ILE A 56 0.62 -3.03 11.32
CA ILE A 56 -0.38 -2.85 12.37
C ILE A 56 -1.67 -3.52 11.90
N ARG A 57 -2.16 -4.52 12.65
CA ARG A 57 -3.38 -5.26 12.31
C ARG A 57 -4.62 -4.67 12.97
N ASP A 58 -4.44 -4.02 14.10
CA ASP A 58 -5.47 -3.29 14.82
C ASP A 58 -5.38 -1.82 14.44
N ILE A 59 -6.19 -1.41 13.46
CA ILE A 59 -6.15 -0.07 12.87
C ILE A 59 -6.44 1.01 13.93
N ASP A 60 -7.30 0.72 14.89
CA ASP A 60 -7.68 1.67 15.92
C ASP A 60 -6.50 2.09 16.83
N LYS A 61 -5.49 1.23 16.94
CA LYS A 61 -4.25 1.50 17.70
C LYS A 61 -3.18 2.22 16.90
N THR A 62 -3.42 2.51 15.62
CA THR A 62 -2.38 3.09 14.76
C THR A 62 -1.92 4.45 15.27
N GLY A 63 -2.83 5.31 15.71
CA GLY A 63 -2.50 6.63 16.26
C GLY A 63 -1.60 6.52 17.50
N ASP A 64 -1.99 5.72 18.48
CA ASP A 64 -1.21 5.53 19.71
C ASP A 64 0.19 4.94 19.44
N ILE A 65 0.28 4.03 18.47
CA ILE A 65 1.55 3.41 18.06
C ILE A 65 2.47 4.45 17.43
N LEU A 66 1.93 5.34 16.57
CA LEU A 66 2.68 6.42 15.94
C LEU A 66 3.18 7.44 16.99
N ASP A 67 2.31 7.87 17.89
CA ASP A 67 2.66 8.80 18.97
C ASP A 67 3.75 8.21 19.86
N LYS A 68 3.65 6.92 20.19
CA LYS A 68 4.67 6.22 20.94
C LYS A 68 6.00 6.15 20.18
N ALA A 69 5.97 5.89 18.87
CA ALA A 69 7.17 5.86 18.05
C ALA A 69 7.88 7.22 18.03
N VAL A 70 7.12 8.31 17.83
CA VAL A 70 7.64 9.68 17.83
C VAL A 70 8.24 10.04 19.20
N SER A 71 7.56 9.68 20.30
CA SER A 71 8.08 9.93 21.66
C SER A 71 9.41 9.21 21.95
N LEU A 72 9.71 8.14 21.22
CA LEU A 72 10.95 7.38 21.30
C LEU A 72 12.03 7.82 20.31
N GLY A 73 11.80 8.95 19.61
CA GLY A 73 12.78 9.57 18.73
C GLY A 73 12.69 9.16 17.26
N VAL A 74 11.59 8.55 16.83
CA VAL A 74 11.32 8.40 15.40
C VAL A 74 11.07 9.79 14.83
N ASN A 75 11.89 10.21 13.88
CA ASN A 75 11.90 11.57 13.32
C ASN A 75 11.55 11.61 11.83
N GLN A 76 11.35 10.45 11.22
CA GLN A 76 10.85 10.31 9.85
C GLN A 76 9.78 9.22 9.83
N GLY A 77 8.61 9.56 9.30
CA GLY A 77 7.53 8.62 9.00
C GLY A 77 7.50 8.34 7.51
N GLY A 78 7.40 7.07 7.15
CA GLY A 78 7.06 6.65 5.79
C GLY A 78 5.55 6.79 5.54
N GLY A 79 5.13 6.53 4.30
CA GLY A 79 3.70 6.46 3.98
C GLY A 79 3.00 5.33 4.74
N ILE A 80 1.76 5.59 5.15
CA ILE A 80 0.87 4.55 5.68
C ILE A 80 0.08 3.99 4.51
N ALA A 81 0.08 2.67 4.34
CA ALA A 81 -0.73 1.97 3.35
C ALA A 81 -1.67 1.00 4.06
N PHE A 82 -2.95 1.05 3.70
CA PHE A 82 -3.95 0.14 4.22
C PHE A 82 -4.18 -0.98 3.21
N SER A 83 -4.26 -2.21 3.68
CA SER A 83 -4.52 -3.38 2.85
C SER A 83 -5.33 -4.42 3.62
N ASN A 84 -6.13 -5.19 2.91
CA ASN A 84 -6.78 -6.35 3.53
C ASN A 84 -5.75 -7.46 3.71
N GLU A 85 -5.83 -8.18 4.83
CA GLU A 85 -4.95 -9.31 5.10
C GLU A 85 -5.18 -10.46 4.11
N ASP A 86 -6.44 -10.71 3.79
CA ASP A 86 -6.86 -11.68 2.77
C ASP A 86 -7.91 -11.05 1.83
N PRO A 87 -7.52 -10.66 0.62
CA PRO A 87 -8.44 -10.12 -0.39
C PRO A 87 -9.16 -11.20 -1.20
N SER A 88 -8.91 -12.50 -1.00
CA SER A 88 -9.34 -13.59 -1.87
C SER A 88 -10.85 -13.66 -2.05
N ALA A 89 -11.63 -13.41 -1.00
CA ALA A 89 -13.09 -13.37 -1.08
C ALA A 89 -13.57 -12.21 -1.98
N ALA A 90 -13.03 -11.01 -1.78
CA ALA A 90 -13.36 -9.84 -2.59
C ALA A 90 -12.98 -10.02 -4.06
N VAL A 91 -11.81 -10.57 -4.32
CA VAL A 91 -11.33 -10.90 -5.68
C VAL A 91 -12.22 -11.96 -6.33
N THR A 92 -12.66 -12.97 -5.57
CA THR A 92 -13.57 -14.01 -6.08
C THR A 92 -14.93 -13.43 -6.49
N GLU A 93 -15.48 -12.53 -5.69
CA GLU A 93 -16.73 -11.85 -6.04
C GLU A 93 -16.55 -10.90 -7.25
N ALA A 94 -15.42 -10.22 -7.35
CA ALA A 94 -15.08 -9.41 -8.51
C ALA A 94 -15.00 -10.27 -9.80
N ARG A 95 -14.40 -11.47 -9.74
CA ARG A 95 -14.39 -12.42 -10.87
C ARG A 95 -15.78 -12.84 -11.33
N LYS A 96 -16.64 -13.21 -10.39
CA LYS A 96 -18.02 -13.60 -10.70
C LYS A 96 -18.76 -12.46 -11.40
N LYS A 97 -18.62 -11.23 -10.90
CA LYS A 97 -19.24 -10.05 -11.53
C LYS A 97 -18.67 -9.80 -12.92
N ALA A 98 -17.35 -9.87 -13.10
CA ALA A 98 -16.69 -9.65 -14.38
C ALA A 98 -17.16 -10.66 -15.44
N VAL A 99 -17.31 -11.94 -15.09
CA VAL A 99 -17.83 -12.96 -15.99
C VAL A 99 -19.30 -12.69 -16.33
N ALA A 100 -20.14 -12.33 -15.36
CA ALA A 100 -21.53 -11.99 -15.59
C ALA A 100 -21.67 -10.79 -16.54
N ASP A 101 -20.86 -9.75 -16.35
CA ASP A 101 -20.82 -8.57 -17.22
C ASP A 101 -20.35 -8.92 -18.64
N ALA A 102 -19.33 -9.77 -18.79
CA ALA A 102 -18.87 -10.23 -20.09
C ALA A 102 -19.97 -11.00 -20.85
N MET A 103 -20.69 -11.89 -20.16
CA MET A 103 -21.82 -12.62 -20.74
C MET A 103 -22.97 -11.69 -21.15
N ALA A 104 -23.32 -10.70 -20.32
CA ALA A 104 -24.36 -9.73 -20.64
C ALA A 104 -23.98 -8.91 -21.88
N LYS A 105 -22.75 -8.41 -21.94
CA LYS A 105 -22.23 -7.67 -23.10
C LYS A 105 -22.23 -8.53 -24.38
N ALA A 106 -21.81 -9.80 -24.27
CA ALA A 106 -21.80 -10.71 -25.42
C ALA A 106 -23.21 -10.95 -25.98
N ARG A 107 -24.21 -11.12 -25.11
CA ARG A 107 -25.61 -11.26 -25.54
C ARG A 107 -26.10 -10.03 -26.30
N THR A 108 -25.93 -8.84 -25.73
CA THR A 108 -26.33 -7.59 -26.37
C THR A 108 -25.67 -7.41 -27.73
N LEU A 109 -24.38 -7.73 -27.87
CA LEU A 109 -23.65 -7.63 -29.14
C LEU A 109 -24.14 -8.65 -30.16
N ALA A 110 -24.39 -9.89 -29.75
CA ALA A 110 -24.89 -10.95 -30.63
C ALA A 110 -26.32 -10.61 -31.14
N GLU A 111 -27.22 -10.17 -30.27
CA GLU A 111 -28.58 -9.70 -30.62
C GLU A 111 -28.50 -8.55 -31.63
N ALA A 112 -27.66 -7.55 -31.40
CA ALA A 112 -27.48 -6.42 -32.34
C ALA A 112 -26.92 -6.85 -33.68
N ALA A 113 -26.13 -7.92 -33.74
CA ALA A 113 -25.58 -8.50 -34.96
C ALA A 113 -26.53 -9.50 -35.65
N GLY A 114 -27.69 -9.80 -35.06
CA GLY A 114 -28.67 -10.75 -35.61
C GLY A 114 -28.22 -12.21 -35.47
N VAL A 115 -27.33 -12.51 -34.53
CA VAL A 115 -26.87 -13.87 -34.24
C VAL A 115 -27.09 -14.20 -32.74
N SER A 116 -26.87 -15.46 -32.34
CA SER A 116 -26.93 -15.87 -30.95
C SER A 116 -25.57 -16.33 -30.46
N ILE A 117 -25.32 -16.18 -29.15
CA ILE A 117 -24.10 -16.72 -28.54
C ILE A 117 -24.26 -18.24 -28.36
N GLY A 118 -23.18 -18.96 -28.69
CA GLY A 118 -23.05 -20.40 -28.45
C GLY A 118 -22.31 -20.72 -27.15
N ARG A 119 -21.50 -21.76 -27.21
CA ARG A 119 -20.68 -22.17 -26.05
C ARG A 119 -19.52 -21.22 -25.80
N VAL A 120 -19.06 -21.19 -24.57
CA VAL A 120 -17.79 -20.53 -24.21
C VAL A 120 -16.64 -21.36 -24.79
N LEU A 121 -15.75 -20.71 -25.52
CA LEU A 121 -14.56 -21.31 -26.10
C LEU A 121 -13.34 -21.10 -25.22
N GLU A 122 -13.21 -19.91 -24.64
CA GLU A 122 -12.06 -19.52 -23.82
C GLU A 122 -12.47 -18.52 -22.75
N ILE A 123 -11.86 -18.62 -21.58
CA ILE A 123 -11.95 -17.62 -20.52
C ILE A 123 -10.51 -17.32 -20.06
N THR A 124 -10.11 -16.06 -20.18
CA THR A 124 -8.82 -15.58 -19.66
C THR A 124 -9.08 -14.59 -18.53
N ASP A 125 -8.46 -14.84 -17.36
CA ASP A 125 -8.52 -13.98 -16.19
C ASP A 125 -7.20 -13.21 -16.06
N GLN A 126 -7.27 -11.87 -16.03
CA GLN A 126 -6.15 -10.99 -15.72
C GLN A 126 -6.40 -10.34 -14.37
N ASN A 127 -5.61 -10.73 -13.40
CA ASN A 127 -5.65 -10.10 -12.09
C ASN A 127 -4.92 -8.75 -12.18
N ILE A 128 -5.67 -7.70 -12.49
CA ILE A 128 -5.20 -6.33 -12.41
C ILE A 128 -5.44 -5.92 -10.97
N ALA A 129 -4.42 -6.00 -10.13
CA ALA A 129 -4.45 -5.33 -8.84
C ALA A 129 -4.18 -3.84 -9.10
N PRO A 130 -5.21 -2.98 -9.19
CA PRO A 130 -4.95 -1.54 -9.20
C PRO A 130 -4.29 -1.20 -7.86
N PRO A 131 -3.33 -0.28 -7.86
CA PRO A 131 -2.84 0.26 -6.60
C PRO A 131 -4.06 0.78 -5.81
N PRO A 132 -4.12 0.58 -4.49
CA PRO A 132 -5.21 1.09 -3.68
C PRO A 132 -5.32 2.60 -3.93
N MET A 133 -6.41 3.02 -4.56
CA MET A 133 -6.71 4.44 -4.72
C MET A 133 -7.46 4.88 -3.46
N PRO A 134 -6.98 5.90 -2.75
CA PRO A 134 -7.74 6.48 -1.67
C PRO A 134 -9.01 7.11 -2.27
N ILE A 135 -10.15 6.51 -1.99
CA ILE A 135 -11.43 7.16 -2.25
C ILE A 135 -11.54 8.25 -1.19
N ASN A 136 -11.67 9.51 -1.62
CA ASN A 136 -11.78 10.67 -0.75
C ASN A 136 -12.95 10.47 0.25
N ALA A 137 -12.64 10.01 1.45
CA ALA A 137 -13.55 10.04 2.56
C ALA A 137 -13.69 11.51 3.02
N LYS A 138 -14.93 11.98 3.14
CA LYS A 138 -15.22 13.32 3.67
C LYS A 138 -14.55 13.47 5.04
N ALA A 139 -13.76 14.54 5.19
CA ALA A 139 -13.14 14.88 6.44
C ALA A 139 -14.19 14.99 7.55
N PHE A 140 -14.07 14.19 8.59
CA PHE A 140 -14.77 14.39 9.84
C PHE A 140 -13.87 15.21 10.77
N ASP A 141 -14.45 16.24 11.37
CA ASP A 141 -13.82 17.06 12.42
C ASP A 141 -13.34 16.15 13.57
N ALA A 142 -12.04 16.09 13.79
CA ALA A 142 -11.44 15.37 14.90
C ALA A 142 -10.88 16.34 15.92
N ALA A 143 -11.62 16.55 16.99
CA ALA A 143 -11.10 17.07 18.25
C ALA A 143 -10.61 15.89 19.11
N GLY A 144 -9.31 15.61 19.09
CA GLY A 144 -8.72 14.55 19.90
C GLY A 144 -7.21 14.42 19.69
N ALA A 145 -6.47 14.18 20.77
CA ALA A 145 -5.00 14.31 20.88
C ALA A 145 -4.16 13.20 20.24
N SER A 146 -4.68 12.36 19.37
CA SER A 146 -3.92 11.35 18.61
C SER A 146 -3.92 11.69 17.11
N VAL A 147 -2.88 11.23 16.39
CA VAL A 147 -2.82 11.39 14.93
C VAL A 147 -4.06 10.75 14.30
N PRO A 148 -4.96 11.53 13.65
CA PRO A 148 -6.15 10.94 13.04
C PRO A 148 -5.75 10.05 11.87
N VAL A 149 -6.13 8.78 11.93
CA VAL A 149 -5.85 7.78 10.90
C VAL A 149 -7.15 7.31 10.29
N GLN A 150 -7.31 7.49 8.98
CA GLN A 150 -8.49 7.04 8.23
C GLN A 150 -8.06 6.00 7.20
N ALA A 151 -8.60 4.78 7.30
CA ALA A 151 -8.21 3.66 6.44
C ALA A 151 -8.80 3.75 5.02
N GLY A 152 -9.94 4.43 4.84
CA GLY A 152 -10.66 4.43 3.57
C GLY A 152 -11.19 3.05 3.16
N GLU A 153 -11.48 2.88 1.86
CA GLU A 153 -11.93 1.62 1.26
C GLU A 153 -10.90 1.14 0.23
N ASN A 154 -10.67 -0.17 0.19
CA ASN A 154 -9.85 -0.80 -0.84
C ASN A 154 -10.76 -1.36 -1.94
N ALA A 155 -10.51 -0.98 -3.21
CA ALA A 155 -11.19 -1.51 -4.37
C ALA A 155 -10.35 -2.61 -5.03
N TYR A 156 -11.00 -3.72 -5.39
CA TYR A 156 -10.40 -4.81 -6.15
C TYR A 156 -11.07 -4.89 -7.52
N ALA A 157 -10.28 -4.86 -8.59
CA ALA A 157 -10.76 -4.98 -9.95
C ALA A 157 -10.19 -6.24 -10.61
N VAL A 158 -11.04 -6.94 -11.34
CA VAL A 158 -10.66 -8.10 -12.14
C VAL A 158 -11.16 -7.87 -13.56
N GLN A 159 -10.29 -8.13 -14.54
CA GLN A 159 -10.65 -8.10 -15.94
C GLN A 159 -10.69 -9.52 -16.47
N VAL A 160 -11.80 -9.89 -17.13
CA VAL A 160 -11.93 -11.16 -17.82
C VAL A 160 -12.18 -10.93 -19.30
N THR A 161 -11.59 -11.79 -20.11
CA THR A 161 -11.89 -11.90 -21.53
C THR A 161 -12.56 -13.25 -21.76
N VAL A 162 -13.74 -13.24 -22.39
CA VAL A 162 -14.49 -14.45 -22.68
C VAL A 162 -14.75 -14.53 -24.18
N THR A 163 -14.34 -15.60 -24.80
CA THR A 163 -14.56 -15.90 -26.23
C THR A 163 -15.70 -16.88 -26.37
N PHE A 164 -16.67 -16.54 -27.21
CA PHE A 164 -17.86 -17.35 -27.49
C PHE A 164 -17.91 -17.79 -28.95
N GLU A 165 -18.48 -18.96 -29.17
CA GLU A 165 -18.98 -19.37 -30.48
C GLU A 165 -20.21 -18.52 -30.83
N LEU A 166 -20.37 -18.13 -32.10
CA LEU A 166 -21.59 -17.48 -32.61
C LEU A 166 -22.41 -18.50 -33.41
N LYS A 167 -23.74 -18.40 -33.35
CA LYS A 167 -24.73 -19.24 -34.05
C LYS A 167 -25.74 -18.38 -34.76
#